data_a87d04abbb514acb6a773c868f423bcb
#
_entry.id   a87d04abbb514acb6a773c868f423bcb
#
_cell.length_a   1.000
_cell.length_b   1.000
_cell.length_c   1.000
_cell.angle_alpha   90.00
_cell.angle_beta   90.00
_cell.angle_gamma   90.00
#
_symmetry.space_group_name_H-M   'P 1'
#
loop_
_entity.id
_entity.type
_entity.pdbx_description
1 polymer ?
#
loop_
_entity_poly.entity_id
_entity_poly.type
_entity_poly.pdbx_seq_one_letter_code
_entity_poly.pdbx_strand_id
1 'polypeptide(L)'
;ALEEALDRRVPDFLAADAGSTDAGPAFLGGDKGMTHREGIKQSLEYILPLALNKKVPFIVGSAALGGNAPGLQSFREIVEEISREKGLHFRVAFIDSEQDKGYLQQRLKDGKIKPLAPSPNLTEDDINRASHIVGMMGTEPLVKALEQGAQVIIAGRTSDSALFAAVPIMKGIPLAPAWHMAKVIDHAATNIEPVPGV
;
A
#
# COMPACT_ATOMS: atom_id res chain seq x y z
N ALA A 1 18.22 -11.37 -9.19
CA ALA A 1 17.69 -11.83 -7.88
C ALA A 1 16.18 -12.11 -7.93
N LEU A 2 15.29 -11.09 -8.14
CA LEU A 2 13.82 -11.32 -8.14
C LEU A 2 13.38 -12.28 -9.24
N GLU A 3 13.81 -12.06 -10.49
CA GLU A 3 13.50 -12.91 -11.64
C GLU A 3 13.92 -14.36 -11.39
N GLU A 4 15.15 -14.56 -10.94
CA GLU A 4 15.65 -15.88 -10.57
C GLU A 4 14.84 -16.54 -9.43
N ALA A 5 14.41 -15.76 -8.44
CA ALA A 5 13.54 -16.26 -7.37
C ALA A 5 12.18 -16.70 -7.91
N LEU A 6 11.59 -15.92 -8.81
CA LEU A 6 10.33 -16.25 -9.49
C LEU A 6 10.44 -17.46 -10.42
N ASP A 7 11.61 -17.70 -11.02
CA ASP A 7 11.85 -18.88 -11.84
C ASP A 7 12.02 -20.14 -10.99
N ARG A 8 12.64 -20.02 -9.81
CA ARG A 8 12.77 -21.14 -8.88
C ARG A 8 11.46 -21.52 -8.23
N ARG A 9 10.66 -20.54 -7.83
CA ARG A 9 9.37 -20.74 -7.17
C ARG A 9 8.45 -19.55 -7.40
N VAL A 10 7.32 -19.79 -8.03
CA VAL A 10 6.29 -18.78 -8.21
C VAL A 10 5.57 -18.57 -6.87
N PRO A 11 5.59 -17.36 -6.29
CA PRO A 11 4.88 -17.06 -5.05
C PRO A 11 3.38 -16.88 -5.31
N ASP A 12 2.58 -16.89 -4.23
CA ASP A 12 1.14 -16.63 -4.31
C ASP A 12 0.81 -15.17 -4.59
N PHE A 13 1.71 -14.25 -4.25
CA PHE A 13 1.60 -12.81 -4.50
C PHE A 13 2.97 -12.14 -4.39
N LEU A 14 3.07 -10.93 -4.93
CA LEU A 14 4.14 -9.97 -4.67
C LEU A 14 3.54 -8.76 -3.96
N ALA A 15 4.24 -8.22 -2.98
CA ALA A 15 3.81 -7.01 -2.32
C ALA A 15 4.99 -6.09 -1.98
N ALA A 16 4.72 -4.80 -1.96
CA ALA A 16 5.66 -3.77 -1.55
C ALA A 16 4.95 -2.71 -0.71
N ASP A 17 5.46 -2.43 0.47
CA ASP A 17 5.09 -1.22 1.18
C ASP A 17 5.90 -0.04 0.63
N ALA A 18 5.20 0.93 0.03
CA ALA A 18 5.79 2.15 -0.51
C ALA A 18 5.66 3.33 0.47
N GLY A 19 5.35 3.04 1.73
CA GLY A 19 5.07 4.01 2.75
C GLY A 19 5.89 3.85 4.02
N SER A 20 5.86 4.90 4.82
CA SER A 20 6.34 4.90 6.20
C SER A 20 5.71 6.07 6.95
N THR A 21 5.51 5.91 8.25
CA THR A 21 5.15 6.99 9.17
C THR A 21 6.36 7.50 9.95
N ASP A 22 7.49 6.83 9.87
CA ASP A 22 8.71 7.16 10.65
C ASP A 22 9.29 8.53 10.31
N ALA A 23 9.10 8.97 9.06
CA ALA A 23 9.51 10.29 8.60
C ALA A 23 8.63 11.46 9.11
N GLY A 24 7.58 11.13 9.87
CA GLY A 24 6.64 12.10 10.43
C GLY A 24 5.59 12.63 9.44
N PRO A 25 4.74 13.56 9.89
CA PRO A 25 3.58 14.03 9.12
C PRO A 25 3.92 14.98 7.96
N ALA A 26 5.17 15.45 7.87
CA ALA A 26 5.57 16.44 6.87
C ALA A 26 5.40 15.93 5.42
N PHE A 27 5.64 14.66 5.18
CA PHE A 27 5.47 14.04 3.86
C PHE A 27 3.99 13.90 3.48
N LEU A 28 3.14 13.50 4.44
CA LEU A 28 1.70 13.43 4.22
C LEU A 28 1.11 14.81 3.92
N GLY A 29 1.47 15.82 4.75
CA GLY A 29 0.91 17.16 4.62
C GLY A 29 1.52 18.00 3.51
N GLY A 30 2.72 17.64 3.01
CA GLY A 30 3.46 18.40 2.00
C GLY A 30 3.40 17.83 0.60
N ASP A 31 2.63 16.79 0.35
CA ASP A 31 2.49 16.09 -0.95
C ASP A 31 3.82 15.60 -1.53
N LYS A 32 4.77 15.29 -0.66
CA LYS A 32 6.11 14.87 -1.08
C LYS A 32 6.36 13.42 -0.69
N GLY A 33 6.83 12.63 -1.66
CA GLY A 33 7.42 11.32 -1.39
C GLY A 33 8.91 11.42 -1.10
N MET A 34 9.49 10.42 -0.46
CA MET A 34 10.94 10.31 -0.31
C MET A 34 11.63 9.83 -1.59
N THR A 35 10.89 9.15 -2.46
CA THR A 35 11.42 8.56 -3.69
C THR A 35 11.02 9.41 -4.90
N HIS A 36 12.00 9.69 -5.75
CA HIS A 36 11.75 10.40 -7.00
C HIS A 36 10.90 9.55 -7.95
N ARG A 37 10.08 10.22 -8.77
CA ARG A 37 9.17 9.60 -9.75
C ARG A 37 9.88 8.57 -10.64
N GLU A 38 11.08 8.90 -11.11
CA GLU A 38 11.89 8.04 -11.96
C GLU A 38 12.29 6.74 -11.28
N GLY A 39 12.65 6.79 -10.00
CA GLY A 39 12.98 5.59 -9.22
C GLY A 39 11.77 4.68 -9.02
N ILE A 40 10.59 5.27 -8.78
CA ILE A 40 9.32 4.53 -8.71
C ILE A 40 9.03 3.90 -10.08
N LYS A 41 9.14 4.67 -11.16
CA LYS A 41 8.91 4.18 -12.52
C LYS A 41 9.84 3.00 -12.85
N GLN A 42 11.14 3.13 -12.62
CA GLN A 42 12.11 2.06 -12.85
C GLN A 42 11.76 0.78 -12.08
N SER A 43 11.37 0.90 -10.82
CA SER A 43 10.98 -0.25 -10.01
C SER A 43 9.73 -0.94 -10.55
N LEU A 44 8.70 -0.16 -10.90
CA LEU A 44 7.46 -0.69 -11.46
C LEU A 44 7.65 -1.25 -12.87
N GLU A 45 8.49 -0.64 -13.71
CA GLU A 45 8.85 -1.14 -15.04
C GLU A 45 9.53 -2.51 -15.01
N TYR A 46 10.23 -2.79 -13.91
CA TYR A 46 10.85 -4.09 -13.70
C TYR A 46 9.87 -5.12 -13.15
N ILE A 47 9.08 -4.76 -12.14
CA ILE A 47 8.22 -5.70 -11.41
C ILE A 47 6.94 -6.04 -12.18
N LEU A 48 6.27 -5.06 -12.79
CA LEU A 48 4.96 -5.27 -13.43
C LEU A 48 4.99 -6.35 -14.51
N PRO A 49 5.92 -6.34 -15.49
CA PRO A 49 5.98 -7.40 -16.50
C PRO A 49 6.22 -8.78 -15.89
N LEU A 50 7.08 -8.87 -14.87
CA LEU A 50 7.38 -10.13 -14.20
C LEU A 50 6.15 -10.71 -13.50
N ALA A 51 5.46 -9.87 -12.73
CA ALA A 51 4.23 -10.28 -12.02
C ALA A 51 3.14 -10.74 -12.99
N LEU A 52 2.90 -9.97 -14.05
CA LEU A 52 1.89 -10.27 -15.06
C LEU A 52 2.20 -11.56 -15.85
N ASN A 53 3.45 -11.74 -16.27
CA ASN A 53 3.90 -12.94 -16.99
C ASN A 53 3.76 -14.21 -16.12
N LYS A 54 4.06 -14.11 -14.84
CA LYS A 54 3.91 -15.21 -13.87
C LYS A 54 2.48 -15.38 -13.35
N LYS A 55 1.55 -14.47 -13.72
CA LYS A 55 0.16 -14.40 -13.24
C LYS A 55 0.07 -14.31 -11.72
N VAL A 56 0.97 -13.56 -11.12
CA VAL A 56 1.06 -13.34 -9.68
C VAL A 56 0.49 -11.96 -9.38
N PRO A 57 -0.50 -11.82 -8.49
CA PRO A 57 -0.99 -10.50 -8.09
C PRO A 57 0.12 -9.68 -7.44
N PHE A 58 0.18 -8.39 -7.81
CA PHE A 58 1.15 -7.43 -7.26
C PHE A 58 0.42 -6.32 -6.51
N ILE A 59 0.78 -6.12 -5.25
CA ILE A 59 0.12 -5.20 -4.33
C ILE A 59 1.13 -4.17 -3.84
N VAL A 60 0.82 -2.89 -4.04
CA VAL A 60 1.58 -1.77 -3.48
C VAL A 60 0.69 -1.01 -2.50
N GLY A 61 1.17 -0.82 -1.29
CA GLY A 61 0.50 -0.03 -0.26
C GLY A 61 1.18 1.29 0.03
N SER A 62 0.45 2.18 0.65
CA SER A 62 0.92 3.48 1.11
C SER A 62 1.64 4.28 0.02
N ALA A 63 1.04 4.34 -1.18
CA ALA A 63 1.61 4.98 -2.37
C ALA A 63 2.18 6.37 -2.05
N ALA A 64 3.40 6.62 -2.50
CA ALA A 64 4.14 7.86 -2.28
C ALA A 64 4.31 8.24 -0.79
N LEU A 65 4.62 7.28 0.05
CA LEU A 65 4.93 7.39 1.47
C LEU A 65 3.70 7.66 2.35
N GLY A 66 2.96 8.76 2.13
CA GLY A 66 1.81 9.14 2.93
C GLY A 66 0.53 8.39 2.58
N GLY A 67 0.42 7.92 1.35
CA GLY A 67 -0.77 7.26 0.83
C GLY A 67 -1.94 8.21 0.60
N ASN A 68 -1.70 9.53 0.49
CA ASN A 68 -2.71 10.52 0.17
C ASN A 68 -3.14 10.48 -1.31
N ALA A 69 -4.20 11.21 -1.66
CA ALA A 69 -4.75 11.22 -3.00
C ALA A 69 -3.74 11.69 -4.08
N PRO A 70 -2.93 12.77 -3.88
CA PRO A 70 -1.89 13.15 -4.82
C PRO A 70 -0.83 12.08 -5.04
N GLY A 71 -0.41 11.38 -3.96
CA GLY A 71 0.53 10.28 -4.05
C GLY A 71 -0.01 9.10 -4.84
N LEU A 72 -1.25 8.72 -4.59
CA LEU A 72 -1.95 7.68 -5.35
C LEU A 72 -2.09 8.06 -6.83
N GLN A 73 -2.42 9.31 -7.12
CA GLN A 73 -2.53 9.82 -8.49
C GLN A 73 -1.19 9.76 -9.23
N SER A 74 -0.08 10.11 -8.57
CA SER A 74 1.25 9.98 -9.15
C SER A 74 1.59 8.53 -9.54
N PHE A 75 1.27 7.57 -8.68
CA PHE A 75 1.44 6.14 -9.00
C PHE A 75 0.54 5.69 -10.16
N ARG A 76 -0.70 6.18 -10.22
CA ARG A 76 -1.61 5.91 -11.34
C ARG A 76 -0.99 6.35 -12.67
N GLU A 77 -0.50 7.57 -12.74
CA GLU A 77 0.13 8.12 -13.93
C GLU A 77 1.34 7.30 -14.39
N ILE A 78 2.18 6.87 -13.44
CA ILE A 78 3.33 6.02 -13.72
C ILE A 78 2.89 4.65 -14.27
N VAL A 79 1.91 4.01 -13.64
CA VAL A 79 1.39 2.70 -14.08
C VAL A 79 0.76 2.79 -15.47
N GLU A 80 -0.01 3.84 -15.75
CA GLU A 80 -0.62 4.09 -17.06
C GLU A 80 0.44 4.37 -18.14
N GLU A 81 1.51 5.11 -17.79
CA GLU A 81 2.64 5.37 -18.67
C GLU A 81 3.36 4.06 -19.04
N ILE A 82 3.73 3.25 -18.05
CA ILE A 82 4.37 1.95 -18.24
C ILE A 82 3.48 1.02 -19.09
N SER A 83 2.19 0.97 -18.81
CA SER A 83 1.22 0.17 -19.57
C SER A 83 1.26 0.53 -21.06
N ARG A 84 1.26 1.82 -21.39
CA ARG A 84 1.34 2.31 -22.78
C ARG A 84 2.70 2.01 -23.42
N GLU A 85 3.79 2.31 -22.73
CA GLU A 85 5.16 2.15 -23.26
C GLU A 85 5.53 0.69 -23.52
N LYS A 86 5.05 -0.23 -22.66
CA LYS A 86 5.35 -1.66 -22.78
C LYS A 86 4.23 -2.49 -23.41
N GLY A 87 3.11 -1.85 -23.82
CA GLY A 87 1.97 -2.56 -24.39
C GLY A 87 1.32 -3.57 -23.40
N LEU A 88 1.34 -3.27 -22.10
CA LEU A 88 0.80 -4.15 -21.10
C LEU A 88 -0.71 -3.92 -20.94
N HIS A 89 -1.48 -5.02 -20.86
CA HIS A 89 -2.93 -4.98 -20.62
C HIS A 89 -3.25 -5.81 -19.39
N PHE A 90 -3.75 -5.17 -18.35
CA PHE A 90 -4.06 -5.80 -17.07
C PHE A 90 -5.15 -5.04 -16.32
N ARG A 91 -5.77 -5.72 -15.37
CA ARG A 91 -6.76 -5.12 -14.47
C ARG A 91 -6.05 -4.58 -13.24
N VAL A 92 -6.13 -3.26 -13.05
CA VAL A 92 -5.55 -2.58 -11.89
C VAL A 92 -6.65 -1.98 -11.02
N ALA A 93 -6.51 -2.10 -9.71
CA ALA A 93 -7.31 -1.39 -8.72
C ALA A 93 -6.48 -0.26 -8.09
N PHE A 94 -7.04 0.95 -8.10
CA PHE A 94 -6.53 2.08 -7.32
C PHE A 94 -7.47 2.30 -6.14
N ILE A 95 -6.95 2.19 -4.91
CA ILE A 95 -7.75 2.28 -3.68
C ILE A 95 -7.35 3.53 -2.93
N ASP A 96 -8.24 4.50 -2.90
CA ASP A 96 -8.02 5.77 -2.19
C ASP A 96 -8.20 5.60 -0.69
N SER A 97 -7.39 6.32 0.08
CA SER A 97 -7.45 6.38 1.53
C SER A 97 -7.77 7.78 2.07
N GLU A 98 -7.81 8.79 1.19
CA GLU A 98 -8.14 10.15 1.59
C GLU A 98 -9.57 10.21 2.12
N GLN A 99 -9.76 10.93 3.22
CA GLN A 99 -11.06 11.04 3.89
C GLN A 99 -11.71 12.39 3.61
N ASP A 100 -12.99 12.35 3.26
CA ASP A 100 -13.77 13.57 3.11
C ASP A 100 -13.95 14.31 4.45
N LYS A 101 -13.60 15.59 4.48
CA LYS A 101 -13.66 16.39 5.71
C LYS A 101 -15.08 16.56 6.23
N GLY A 102 -16.06 16.72 5.36
CA GLY A 102 -17.47 16.85 5.74
C GLY A 102 -17.98 15.55 6.38
N TYR A 103 -17.63 14.42 5.81
CA TYR A 103 -17.93 13.12 6.41
C TYR A 103 -17.29 12.98 7.80
N LEU A 104 -16.02 13.36 7.97
CA LEU A 104 -15.34 13.28 9.27
C LEU A 104 -15.95 14.22 10.30
N GLN A 105 -16.32 15.45 9.93
CA GLN A 105 -17.02 16.39 10.81
C GLN A 105 -18.35 15.81 11.31
N GLN A 106 -19.13 15.21 10.41
CA GLN A 106 -20.37 14.56 10.81
C GLN A 106 -20.10 13.40 11.76
N ARG A 107 -19.10 12.54 11.48
CA ARG A 107 -18.73 11.43 12.35
C ARG A 107 -18.23 11.88 13.71
N LEU A 108 -17.53 13.03 13.76
CA LEU A 108 -17.10 13.64 15.02
C LEU A 108 -18.30 14.11 15.85
N LYS A 109 -19.24 14.83 15.23
CA LYS A 109 -20.50 15.26 15.87
C LYS A 109 -21.33 14.09 16.41
N ASP A 110 -21.35 12.99 15.68
CA ASP A 110 -22.05 11.75 16.07
C ASP A 110 -21.30 10.97 17.19
N GLY A 111 -20.15 11.46 17.67
CA GLY A 111 -19.33 10.78 18.68
C GLY A 111 -18.71 9.46 18.21
N LYS A 112 -18.56 9.29 16.88
CA LYS A 112 -18.02 8.07 16.24
C LYS A 112 -16.50 8.10 16.08
N ILE A 113 -15.87 9.26 16.28
CA ILE A 113 -14.41 9.41 16.28
C ILE A 113 -13.95 9.58 17.72
N LYS A 114 -13.03 8.71 18.14
CA LYS A 114 -12.42 8.76 19.47
C LYS A 114 -10.92 8.72 19.34
N PRO A 115 -10.16 9.50 20.13
CA PRO A 115 -8.72 9.43 20.12
C PRO A 115 -8.24 8.11 20.72
N LEU A 116 -7.08 7.66 20.24
CA LEU A 116 -6.30 6.64 20.93
C LEU A 116 -5.46 7.32 22.02
N ALA A 117 -5.55 6.82 23.25
CA ALA A 117 -4.76 7.37 24.36
C ALA A 117 -3.26 7.24 24.05
N PRO A 118 -2.44 8.24 24.39
CA PRO A 118 -2.73 9.48 25.12
C PRO A 118 -3.09 10.69 24.23
N SER A 119 -3.49 10.49 23.00
CA SER A 119 -3.80 11.58 22.06
C SER A 119 -4.95 12.46 22.57
N PRO A 120 -4.91 13.79 22.31
CA PRO A 120 -6.00 14.70 22.64
C PRO A 120 -7.25 14.40 21.80
N ASN A 121 -8.39 14.97 22.21
CA ASN A 121 -9.61 14.89 21.42
C ASN A 121 -9.44 15.66 20.11
N LEU A 122 -9.90 15.08 19.02
CA LEU A 122 -9.99 15.72 17.72
C LEU A 122 -11.08 16.80 17.74
N THR A 123 -10.82 17.93 17.12
CA THR A 123 -11.77 19.04 16.98
C THR A 123 -12.15 19.25 15.51
N GLU A 124 -13.24 19.99 15.27
CA GLU A 124 -13.62 20.40 13.90
C GLU A 124 -12.54 21.30 13.27
N ASP A 125 -11.86 22.13 14.06
CA ASP A 125 -10.78 22.99 13.60
C ASP A 125 -9.57 22.16 13.13
N ASP A 126 -9.23 21.09 13.84
CA ASP A 126 -8.16 20.17 13.42
C ASP A 126 -8.47 19.55 12.06
N ILE A 127 -9.73 19.10 11.85
CA ILE A 127 -10.17 18.53 10.57
C ILE A 127 -10.07 19.59 9.46
N ASN A 128 -10.51 20.82 9.72
CA ASN A 128 -10.50 21.89 8.74
C ASN A 128 -9.09 22.29 8.32
N ARG A 129 -8.17 22.38 9.28
CA ARG A 129 -6.78 22.83 9.07
C ARG A 129 -5.87 21.76 8.50
N ALA A 130 -6.20 20.49 8.66
CA ALA A 130 -5.40 19.41 8.10
C ALA A 130 -5.32 19.54 6.56
N SER A 131 -4.12 19.41 5.99
CA SER A 131 -3.95 19.33 4.53
C SER A 131 -4.58 18.03 4.01
N HIS A 132 -4.20 16.91 4.59
CA HIS A 132 -4.67 15.57 4.27
C HIS A 132 -5.10 14.82 5.54
N ILE A 133 -6.10 13.98 5.40
CA ILE A 133 -6.52 13.02 6.42
C ILE A 133 -6.72 11.69 5.73
N VAL A 134 -5.89 10.72 6.03
CA VAL A 134 -5.96 9.39 5.41
C VAL A 134 -6.44 8.34 6.41
N GLY A 135 -7.30 7.45 5.95
CA GLY A 135 -7.73 6.27 6.70
C GLY A 135 -6.77 5.12 6.44
N MET A 136 -6.13 4.61 7.50
CA MET A 136 -5.29 3.43 7.37
C MET A 136 -6.16 2.19 7.17
N MET A 137 -6.09 1.58 5.99
CA MET A 137 -6.90 0.40 5.66
C MET A 137 -6.23 -0.91 6.09
N GLY A 138 -7.06 -1.88 6.41
CA GLY A 138 -6.67 -3.28 6.64
C GLY A 138 -6.66 -4.10 5.36
N THR A 139 -6.93 -5.39 5.50
CA THR A 139 -6.93 -6.35 4.38
C THR A 139 -8.18 -6.29 3.51
N GLU A 140 -9.30 -5.80 4.04
CA GLU A 140 -10.61 -5.94 3.43
C GLU A 140 -10.73 -5.27 2.04
N PRO A 141 -10.25 -4.02 1.83
CA PRO A 141 -10.30 -3.42 0.49
C PRO A 141 -9.40 -4.14 -0.51
N LEU A 142 -8.25 -4.68 -0.05
CA LEU A 142 -7.30 -5.42 -0.88
C LEU A 142 -7.91 -6.76 -1.33
N VAL A 143 -8.49 -7.51 -0.39
CA VAL A 143 -9.20 -8.77 -0.67
C VAL A 143 -10.32 -8.53 -1.66
N LYS A 144 -11.16 -7.51 -1.44
CA LYS A 144 -12.24 -7.17 -2.35
C LYS A 144 -11.76 -6.86 -3.77
N ALA A 145 -10.64 -6.14 -3.91
CA ALA A 145 -10.06 -5.85 -5.22
C ALA A 145 -9.55 -7.13 -5.91
N LEU A 146 -8.90 -8.02 -5.17
CA LEU A 146 -8.43 -9.33 -5.68
C LEU A 146 -9.60 -10.22 -6.12
N GLU A 147 -10.67 -10.31 -5.34
CA GLU A 147 -11.89 -11.05 -5.67
C GLU A 147 -12.58 -10.52 -6.93
N GLN A 148 -12.46 -9.23 -7.21
CA GLN A 148 -12.90 -8.60 -8.45
C GLN A 148 -11.93 -8.79 -9.61
N GLY A 149 -10.86 -9.54 -9.41
CA GLY A 149 -9.89 -9.94 -10.42
C GLY A 149 -8.82 -8.89 -10.70
N ALA A 150 -8.52 -7.99 -9.77
CA ALA A 150 -7.35 -7.11 -9.90
C ALA A 150 -6.06 -7.93 -9.93
N GLN A 151 -5.23 -7.68 -10.94
CA GLN A 151 -3.91 -8.28 -11.09
C GLN A 151 -2.84 -7.40 -10.44
N VAL A 152 -3.12 -6.10 -10.37
CA VAL A 152 -2.28 -5.09 -9.71
C VAL A 152 -3.17 -4.27 -8.79
N ILE A 153 -2.69 -3.98 -7.60
CA ILE A 153 -3.34 -3.07 -6.65
C ILE A 153 -2.34 -1.99 -6.28
N ILE A 154 -2.74 -0.74 -6.43
CA ILE A 154 -2.02 0.41 -5.88
C ILE A 154 -2.96 1.07 -4.87
N ALA A 155 -2.57 1.04 -3.62
CA ALA A 155 -3.39 1.54 -2.53
C ALA A 155 -2.79 2.77 -1.87
N GLY A 156 -3.65 3.65 -1.38
CA GLY A 156 -3.32 4.70 -0.46
C GLY A 156 -2.85 4.15 0.90
N ARG A 157 -3.06 4.88 1.99
CA ARG A 157 -2.53 4.48 3.29
C ARG A 157 -3.08 3.12 3.74
N THR A 158 -2.19 2.15 3.86
CA THR A 158 -2.46 0.80 4.35
C THR A 158 -1.65 0.53 5.61
N SER A 159 -2.12 -0.40 6.43
CA SER A 159 -1.25 -1.03 7.44
C SER A 159 -0.21 -1.88 6.72
N ASP A 160 1.05 -1.72 7.09
CA ASP A 160 2.20 -2.34 6.41
C ASP A 160 2.02 -3.86 6.25
N SER A 161 1.64 -4.53 7.33
CA SER A 161 1.41 -5.98 7.31
C SER A 161 0.14 -6.40 6.55
N ALA A 162 -0.83 -5.50 6.32
CA ALA A 162 -2.07 -5.85 5.61
C ALA A 162 -1.81 -6.29 4.17
N LEU A 163 -0.79 -5.72 3.52
CA LEU A 163 -0.39 -6.09 2.15
C LEU A 163 -0.03 -7.57 2.04
N PHE A 164 0.65 -8.08 3.05
CA PHE A 164 1.14 -9.46 3.09
C PHE A 164 0.09 -10.43 3.66
N ALA A 165 -0.87 -9.94 4.47
CA ALA A 165 -1.94 -10.76 5.05
C ALA A 165 -3.13 -10.96 4.10
N ALA A 166 -3.37 -10.05 3.15
CA ALA A 166 -4.58 -10.05 2.31
C ALA A 166 -4.77 -11.36 1.53
N VAL A 167 -3.76 -11.81 0.77
CA VAL A 167 -3.87 -13.03 -0.03
C VAL A 167 -4.01 -14.30 0.82
N PRO A 168 -3.22 -14.51 1.89
CA PRO A 168 -3.44 -15.62 2.80
C PRO A 168 -4.86 -15.66 3.40
N ILE A 169 -5.37 -14.53 3.86
CA ILE A 169 -6.73 -14.43 4.43
C ILE A 169 -7.78 -14.76 3.36
N MET A 170 -7.65 -14.21 2.16
CA MET A 170 -8.52 -14.53 1.02
C MET A 170 -8.52 -16.03 0.69
N LYS A 171 -7.38 -16.70 0.86
CA LYS A 171 -7.22 -18.16 0.68
C LYS A 171 -7.69 -18.99 1.88
N GLY A 172 -8.27 -18.38 2.90
CA GLY A 172 -8.83 -19.07 4.05
C GLY A 172 -7.83 -19.43 5.16
N ILE A 173 -6.62 -18.86 5.12
CA ILE A 173 -5.68 -19.00 6.24
C ILE A 173 -6.25 -18.25 7.45
N PRO A 174 -6.27 -18.86 8.66
CA PRO A 174 -6.74 -18.20 9.87
C PRO A 174 -6.01 -16.88 10.14
N LEU A 175 -6.72 -15.89 10.73
CA LEU A 175 -6.20 -14.53 10.91
C LEU A 175 -4.87 -14.50 11.67
N ALA A 176 -4.76 -15.21 12.80
CA ALA A 176 -3.55 -15.15 13.63
C ALA A 176 -2.28 -15.56 12.89
N PRO A 177 -2.17 -16.74 12.24
CA PRO A 177 -1.00 -17.09 11.48
C PRO A 177 -0.78 -16.21 10.24
N ALA A 178 -1.85 -15.75 9.57
CA ALA A 178 -1.73 -14.85 8.42
C ALA A 178 -1.09 -13.51 8.83
N TRP A 179 -1.56 -12.88 9.91
CA TRP A 179 -0.98 -11.64 10.42
C TRP A 179 0.42 -11.82 11.00
N HIS A 180 0.69 -12.95 11.67
CA HIS A 180 2.04 -13.24 12.17
C HIS A 180 3.05 -13.36 11.02
N MET A 181 2.74 -14.17 10.02
CA MET A 181 3.55 -14.29 8.80
C MET A 181 3.75 -12.94 8.12
N ALA A 182 2.66 -12.17 7.95
CA ALA A 182 2.70 -10.85 7.32
C ALA A 182 3.66 -9.91 8.04
N LYS A 183 3.66 -9.89 9.38
CA LYS A 183 4.58 -9.05 10.17
C LYS A 183 6.04 -9.50 10.06
N VAL A 184 6.26 -10.81 9.96
CA VAL A 184 7.62 -11.34 9.73
C VAL A 184 8.14 -10.93 8.35
N ILE A 185 7.30 -11.02 7.30
CA ILE A 185 7.67 -10.65 5.92
C ILE A 185 7.90 -9.15 5.78
N ASP A 186 7.06 -8.33 6.41
CA ASP A 186 7.17 -6.88 6.44
C ASP A 186 8.58 -6.41 6.89
N HIS A 187 9.16 -7.12 7.84
CA HIS A 187 10.52 -6.86 8.32
C HIS A 187 11.55 -7.92 7.83
N ALA A 188 11.27 -8.61 6.73
CA ALA A 188 12.07 -9.76 6.29
C ALA A 188 13.58 -9.50 6.23
N ALA A 189 13.99 -8.34 5.72
CA ALA A 189 15.42 -7.99 5.61
C ALA A 189 16.12 -7.89 6.97
N THR A 190 15.40 -7.53 8.05
CA THR A 190 15.95 -7.46 9.41
C THR A 190 15.90 -8.80 10.15
N ASN A 191 15.11 -9.76 9.62
CA ASN A 191 14.92 -11.08 10.21
C ASN A 191 15.79 -12.18 9.57
N ILE A 192 16.59 -11.82 8.57
CA ILE A 192 17.48 -12.73 7.86
C ILE A 192 18.91 -12.49 8.35
N GLU A 193 19.61 -13.55 8.71
CA GLU A 193 21.04 -13.46 8.97
C GLU A 193 21.77 -12.97 7.71
N PRO A 194 22.69 -11.99 7.83
CA PRO A 194 23.50 -11.57 6.70
C PRO A 194 24.24 -12.77 6.11
N VAL A 195 24.10 -12.99 4.81
CA VAL A 195 24.89 -14.01 4.12
C VAL A 195 26.33 -13.51 4.11
N PRO A 196 27.30 -14.25 4.72
CA PRO A 196 28.69 -13.83 4.71
C PRO A 196 29.20 -13.62 3.29
N GLY A 197 29.73 -12.45 3.00
CA GLY A 197 30.35 -12.14 1.72
C GLY A 197 29.44 -11.55 0.63
N VAL A 198 28.24 -11.08 0.98
CA VAL A 198 27.37 -10.31 0.08
C VAL A 198 27.41 -8.83 0.49
#